data_c41c49321323c82236033476b70c737f
#
_entry.id   c41c49321323c82236033476b70c737f
#
_cell.length_a   1.000
_cell.length_b   1.000
_cell.length_c   1.000
_cell.angle_alpha   90.00
_cell.angle_beta   90.00
_cell.angle_gamma   90.00
#
_symmetry.space_group_name_H-M   'P 1'
#
loop_
_entity.id
_entity.type
_entity.pdbx_description
1 polymer ?
#
loop_
_entity_poly.entity_id
_entity_poly.type
_entity_poly.pdbx_seq_one_letter_code
_entity_poly.pdbx_strand_id
1 'polypeptide(L)'
;IVGKTEEGKSPIILLHGGPGSTHNYFELLDRVAESGRAVIMYDQLGCGNSFVEGHPELWTPETWLNELCALIDYLHIDHFHLLGQSWGGMLAIIYLIEKQAKGVKSAILSSTLSSSKLWASEQHRMIKFMSEEDQRSIAEAEAKDDFSSEAYAKANEHFMLLHCAGEVTKDSPECLRRKKRAGAEAYLYGWGPNEYTPTGTLRDYDYTDRLGEIQVPCLVMSGTNDLCTPLVAKTLYDGIQDSKWHLFVGARHMPFAEQNDEYCKVLEEWMEEKEGK
;
A
#
# COMPACT_ATOMS: atom_id res chain seq x y z
N ILE A 1 -2.10 -9.13 16.22
CA ILE A 1 -1.99 -7.93 17.08
C ILE A 1 -0.72 -8.06 17.88
N VAL A 2 0.13 -7.05 17.84
CA VAL A 2 1.38 -6.96 18.60
C VAL A 2 1.25 -5.84 19.62
N GLY A 3 1.69 -6.09 20.85
CA GLY A 3 1.60 -5.13 21.95
C GLY A 3 0.19 -4.91 22.51
N LYS A 4 0.06 -3.84 23.29
CA LYS A 4 -1.20 -3.38 23.90
C LYS A 4 -1.25 -1.86 23.82
N THR A 5 -2.44 -1.31 23.75
CA THR A 5 -2.63 0.14 23.78
C THR A 5 -2.69 0.62 25.23
N GLU A 6 -1.79 1.53 25.60
CA GLU A 6 -1.74 2.20 26.90
C GLU A 6 -2.78 3.33 26.98
N GLU A 7 -3.09 3.76 28.21
CA GLU A 7 -3.99 4.87 28.44
C GLU A 7 -3.50 6.16 27.75
N GLY A 8 -4.39 6.85 27.06
CA GLY A 8 -4.09 8.08 26.30
C GLY A 8 -3.52 7.85 24.91
N LYS A 9 -3.29 6.60 24.49
CA LYS A 9 -2.83 6.24 23.14
C LYS A 9 -3.91 5.54 22.34
N SER A 10 -3.71 5.47 21.03
CA SER A 10 -4.60 4.78 20.11
C SER A 10 -3.83 3.68 19.36
N PRO A 11 -4.43 2.53 19.05
CA PRO A 11 -3.79 1.51 18.23
C PRO A 11 -3.61 2.00 16.80
N ILE A 12 -2.75 1.30 16.06
CA ILE A 12 -2.60 1.50 14.63
C ILE A 12 -3.06 0.25 13.86
N ILE A 13 -3.89 0.44 12.83
CA ILE A 13 -4.31 -0.61 11.90
C ILE A 13 -3.50 -0.48 10.62
N LEU A 14 -2.89 -1.57 10.16
CA LEU A 14 -2.04 -1.64 8.98
C LEU A 14 -2.76 -2.40 7.85
N LEU A 15 -2.94 -1.72 6.72
CA LEU A 15 -3.54 -2.26 5.50
C LEU A 15 -2.45 -2.57 4.49
N HIS A 16 -2.22 -3.87 4.21
CA HIS A 16 -1.22 -4.29 3.24
C HIS A 16 -1.61 -4.02 1.79
N GLY A 17 -0.62 -4.04 0.91
CA GLY A 17 -0.73 -3.80 -0.52
C GLY A 17 -1.17 -5.02 -1.34
N GLY A 18 -0.98 -4.90 -2.63
CA GLY A 18 -1.39 -5.85 -3.65
C GLY A 18 -2.47 -5.28 -4.55
N PRO A 19 -3.75 -5.68 -4.42
CA PRO A 19 -4.35 -6.57 -3.40
C PRO A 19 -3.73 -7.97 -3.38
N GLY A 20 -3.78 -8.63 -2.21
CA GLY A 20 -3.34 -10.02 -2.09
C GLY A 20 -1.89 -10.26 -1.63
N SER A 21 -1.18 -9.23 -1.14
CA SER A 21 0.24 -9.39 -0.70
C SER A 21 0.44 -10.10 0.62
N THR A 22 -0.48 -10.09 1.56
CA THR A 22 -0.37 -10.52 2.97
C THR A 22 0.26 -9.49 3.92
N HIS A 23 -0.01 -9.64 5.23
CA HIS A 23 0.53 -8.73 6.27
C HIS A 23 2.02 -8.91 6.58
N ASN A 24 2.63 -10.02 6.19
CA ASN A 24 3.94 -10.47 6.70
C ASN A 24 5.04 -9.40 6.70
N TYR A 25 5.13 -8.57 5.68
CA TYR A 25 6.16 -7.54 5.61
C TYR A 25 5.97 -6.43 6.64
N PHE A 26 4.76 -6.26 7.16
CA PHE A 26 4.49 -5.32 8.24
C PHE A 26 4.98 -5.77 9.61
N GLU A 27 5.37 -7.04 9.78
CA GLU A 27 6.06 -7.48 11.00
C GLU A 27 7.38 -6.70 11.23
N LEU A 28 7.93 -6.07 10.20
CA LEU A 28 9.03 -5.09 10.34
C LEU A 28 8.66 -3.86 11.16
N LEU A 29 7.37 -3.60 11.36
CA LEU A 29 6.84 -2.50 12.17
C LEU A 29 6.42 -2.94 13.59
N ASP A 30 6.67 -4.20 13.99
CA ASP A 30 6.32 -4.72 15.32
C ASP A 30 6.93 -3.88 16.45
N ARG A 31 8.11 -3.29 16.21
CA ARG A 31 8.77 -2.38 17.17
C ARG A 31 7.94 -1.14 17.52
N VAL A 32 7.02 -0.72 16.66
CA VAL A 32 6.12 0.40 16.94
C VAL A 32 5.24 0.12 18.16
N ALA A 33 5.02 -1.17 18.51
CA ALA A 33 4.32 -1.54 19.73
C ALA A 33 5.06 -1.13 21.01
N GLU A 34 6.38 -0.92 20.95
CA GLU A 34 7.19 -0.44 22.09
C GLU A 34 6.83 1.00 22.47
N SER A 35 6.20 1.75 21.57
CA SER A 35 5.68 3.10 21.85
C SER A 35 4.39 3.08 22.70
N GLY A 36 3.93 1.92 23.17
CA GLY A 36 2.75 1.77 24.01
C GLY A 36 1.42 1.76 23.24
N ARG A 37 1.43 1.31 21.98
CA ARG A 37 0.21 1.15 21.16
C ARG A 37 0.14 -0.21 20.50
N ALA A 38 -1.02 -0.81 20.43
CA ALA A 38 -1.22 -2.06 19.70
C ALA A 38 -1.04 -1.82 18.19
N VAL A 39 -0.24 -2.67 17.55
CA VAL A 39 -0.09 -2.75 16.09
C VAL A 39 -1.00 -3.88 15.60
N ILE A 40 -1.99 -3.54 14.79
CA ILE A 40 -3.00 -4.46 14.28
C ILE A 40 -2.77 -4.65 12.79
N MET A 41 -2.52 -5.86 12.36
CA MET A 41 -2.37 -6.25 10.96
C MET A 41 -3.16 -7.52 10.70
N TYR A 42 -3.64 -7.69 9.48
CA TYR A 42 -4.43 -8.85 9.08
C TYR A 42 -4.19 -9.17 7.61
N ASP A 43 -4.44 -10.41 7.23
CA ASP A 43 -4.51 -10.80 5.83
C ASP A 43 -5.89 -10.43 5.29
N GLN A 44 -5.94 -9.52 4.33
CA GLN A 44 -7.18 -9.15 3.65
C GLN A 44 -7.73 -10.35 2.87
N LEU A 45 -9.03 -10.36 2.63
CA LEU A 45 -9.70 -11.42 1.88
C LEU A 45 -8.98 -11.70 0.55
N GLY A 46 -8.73 -12.98 0.29
CA GLY A 46 -8.06 -13.49 -0.90
C GLY A 46 -6.59 -13.87 -0.68
N CYS A 47 -5.98 -13.61 0.49
CA CYS A 47 -4.58 -13.97 0.73
C CYS A 47 -4.34 -14.49 2.15
N GLY A 48 -3.14 -15.04 2.36
CA GLY A 48 -2.66 -15.49 3.68
C GLY A 48 -3.62 -16.42 4.39
N ASN A 49 -3.99 -16.07 5.62
CA ASN A 49 -4.96 -16.82 6.43
C ASN A 49 -6.42 -16.60 5.99
N SER A 50 -6.68 -15.55 5.21
CA SER A 50 -8.00 -15.25 4.63
C SER A 50 -8.08 -15.67 3.15
N PHE A 51 -7.25 -16.63 2.74
CA PHE A 51 -7.16 -17.07 1.34
C PHE A 51 -8.46 -17.74 0.88
N VAL A 52 -8.94 -17.26 -0.25
CA VAL A 52 -10.08 -17.80 -0.99
C VAL A 52 -9.74 -17.62 -2.48
N GLU A 53 -10.15 -18.53 -3.33
CA GLU A 53 -10.02 -18.43 -4.79
C GLU A 53 -11.23 -19.07 -5.51
N GLY A 54 -11.37 -18.82 -6.81
CA GLY A 54 -12.53 -19.26 -7.60
C GLY A 54 -13.75 -18.37 -7.42
N HIS A 55 -13.55 -17.15 -6.92
CA HIS A 55 -14.60 -16.18 -6.62
C HIS A 55 -14.27 -14.79 -7.21
N PRO A 56 -14.15 -14.67 -8.53
CA PRO A 56 -13.76 -13.40 -9.16
C PRO A 56 -14.70 -12.23 -8.84
N GLU A 57 -15.94 -12.50 -8.48
CA GLU A 57 -16.94 -11.52 -8.07
C GLU A 57 -16.62 -10.83 -6.72
N LEU A 58 -15.75 -11.42 -5.91
CA LEU A 58 -15.37 -10.85 -4.61
C LEU A 58 -14.31 -9.73 -4.70
N TRP A 59 -13.57 -9.67 -5.79
CA TRP A 59 -12.42 -8.77 -5.88
C TRP A 59 -12.83 -7.35 -6.28
N THR A 60 -13.56 -6.70 -5.38
CA THR A 60 -14.05 -5.32 -5.56
C THR A 60 -13.66 -4.42 -4.39
N PRO A 61 -13.48 -3.12 -4.62
CA PRO A 61 -13.22 -2.15 -3.54
C PRO A 61 -14.25 -2.22 -2.42
N GLU A 62 -15.52 -2.46 -2.76
CA GLU A 62 -16.61 -2.56 -1.79
C GLU A 62 -16.46 -3.78 -0.86
N THR A 63 -16.04 -4.92 -1.39
CA THR A 63 -15.81 -6.13 -0.60
C THR A 63 -14.75 -5.88 0.48
N TRP A 64 -13.60 -5.34 0.10
CA TRP A 64 -12.51 -5.04 1.06
C TRP A 64 -12.84 -3.89 2.01
N LEU A 65 -13.63 -2.89 1.56
CA LEU A 65 -14.12 -1.84 2.45
C LEU A 65 -15.05 -2.42 3.53
N ASN A 66 -15.95 -3.30 3.14
CA ASN A 66 -16.86 -3.95 4.09
C ASN A 66 -16.11 -4.87 5.06
N GLU A 67 -15.08 -5.58 4.59
CA GLU A 67 -14.19 -6.37 5.44
C GLU A 67 -13.49 -5.49 6.49
N LEU A 68 -12.91 -4.36 6.07
CA LEU A 68 -12.26 -3.42 7.01
C LEU A 68 -13.25 -2.89 8.05
N CYS A 69 -14.46 -2.51 7.65
CA CYS A 69 -15.49 -2.06 8.58
C CYS A 69 -15.85 -3.17 9.57
N ALA A 70 -16.05 -4.41 9.10
CA ALA A 70 -16.35 -5.55 9.96
C ALA A 70 -15.22 -5.85 10.95
N LEU A 71 -13.96 -5.71 10.54
CA LEU A 71 -12.80 -5.88 11.41
C LEU A 71 -12.78 -4.82 12.52
N ILE A 72 -12.98 -3.55 12.18
CA ILE A 72 -13.02 -2.44 13.16
C ILE A 72 -14.16 -2.66 14.17
N ASP A 73 -15.34 -3.01 13.70
CA ASP A 73 -16.50 -3.28 14.54
C ASP A 73 -16.26 -4.50 15.45
N TYR A 74 -15.66 -5.58 14.92
CA TYR A 74 -15.34 -6.78 15.70
C TYR A 74 -14.30 -6.54 16.80
N LEU A 75 -13.32 -5.68 16.54
CA LEU A 75 -12.28 -5.33 17.51
C LEU A 75 -12.74 -4.31 18.54
N HIS A 76 -13.94 -3.73 18.38
CA HIS A 76 -14.52 -2.69 19.26
C HIS A 76 -13.56 -1.49 19.44
N ILE A 77 -12.94 -1.03 18.34
CA ILE A 77 -11.99 0.07 18.36
C ILE A 77 -12.70 1.38 17.97
N ASP A 78 -12.81 2.30 18.93
CA ASP A 78 -13.46 3.58 18.71
C ASP A 78 -12.53 4.64 18.11
N HIS A 79 -11.21 4.55 18.41
CA HIS A 79 -10.20 5.50 17.94
C HIS A 79 -8.92 4.76 17.54
N PHE A 80 -8.38 5.08 16.37
CA PHE A 80 -7.17 4.43 15.84
C PHE A 80 -6.46 5.30 14.82
N HIS A 81 -5.17 5.01 14.60
CA HIS A 81 -4.44 5.47 13.44
C HIS A 81 -4.59 4.44 12.31
N LEU A 82 -4.67 4.89 11.07
CA LEU A 82 -4.84 4.01 9.90
C LEU A 82 -3.66 4.18 8.95
N LEU A 83 -2.86 3.13 8.79
CA LEU A 83 -1.79 3.11 7.81
C LEU A 83 -2.17 2.18 6.66
N GLY A 84 -2.09 2.70 5.43
CA GLY A 84 -2.24 1.91 4.22
C GLY A 84 -1.04 2.04 3.30
N GLN A 85 -0.51 0.90 2.84
CA GLN A 85 0.59 0.84 1.88
C GLN A 85 0.08 0.37 0.52
N SER A 86 0.44 1.10 -0.56
CA SER A 86 0.05 0.72 -1.92
C SER A 86 -1.47 0.57 -2.05
N TRP A 87 -1.99 -0.57 -2.48
CA TRP A 87 -3.42 -0.88 -2.44
C TRP A 87 -4.05 -0.61 -1.06
N GLY A 88 -3.37 -0.98 0.03
CA GLY A 88 -3.87 -0.67 1.37
C GLY A 88 -4.09 0.82 1.62
N GLY A 89 -3.29 1.69 0.98
CA GLY A 89 -3.48 3.13 1.01
C GLY A 89 -4.68 3.60 0.16
N MET A 90 -4.95 2.95 -0.98
CA MET A 90 -6.18 3.17 -1.74
C MET A 90 -7.41 2.81 -0.90
N LEU A 91 -7.37 1.67 -0.22
CA LEU A 91 -8.43 1.24 0.70
C LEU A 91 -8.61 2.21 1.87
N ALA A 92 -7.51 2.74 2.42
CA ALA A 92 -7.56 3.78 3.44
C ALA A 92 -8.25 5.05 2.92
N ILE A 93 -7.92 5.53 1.71
CA ILE A 93 -8.57 6.69 1.08
C ILE A 93 -10.07 6.45 0.89
N ILE A 94 -10.45 5.26 0.39
CA ILE A 94 -11.86 4.86 0.26
C ILE A 94 -12.56 4.94 1.63
N TYR A 95 -11.97 4.35 2.67
CA TYR A 95 -12.54 4.40 4.03
C TYR A 95 -12.67 5.82 4.57
N LEU A 96 -11.63 6.65 4.41
CA LEU A 96 -11.61 8.02 4.89
C LEU A 96 -12.74 8.88 4.27
N ILE A 97 -13.06 8.64 3.01
CA ILE A 97 -14.06 9.39 2.27
C ILE A 97 -15.44 8.76 2.42
N GLU A 98 -15.60 7.46 2.09
CA GLU A 98 -16.91 6.82 2.05
C GLU A 98 -17.49 6.52 3.45
N LYS A 99 -16.64 6.36 4.46
CA LYS A 99 -17.04 6.19 5.88
C LYS A 99 -16.77 7.43 6.72
N GLN A 100 -16.42 8.57 6.09
CA GLN A 100 -16.17 9.86 6.74
C GLN A 100 -15.14 9.74 7.87
N ALA A 101 -14.09 8.96 7.68
CA ALA A 101 -13.01 8.71 8.62
C ALA A 101 -13.46 8.31 10.04
N LYS A 102 -14.61 7.63 10.18
CA LYS A 102 -15.16 7.25 11.48
C LYS A 102 -14.10 6.55 12.35
N GLY A 103 -13.78 7.12 13.50
CA GLY A 103 -12.81 6.58 14.46
C GLY A 103 -11.34 6.86 14.14
N VAL A 104 -11.02 7.39 12.96
CA VAL A 104 -9.62 7.65 12.55
C VAL A 104 -9.11 8.93 13.18
N LYS A 105 -8.04 8.84 13.99
CA LYS A 105 -7.33 10.01 14.53
C LYS A 105 -6.37 10.64 13.52
N SER A 106 -5.66 9.83 12.80
CA SER A 106 -4.84 10.26 11.65
C SER A 106 -4.64 9.11 10.68
N ALA A 107 -4.33 9.42 9.43
CA ALA A 107 -4.00 8.44 8.42
C ALA A 107 -2.55 8.56 7.97
N ILE A 108 -1.97 7.43 7.59
CA ILE A 108 -0.64 7.34 7.00
C ILE A 108 -0.79 6.66 5.64
N LEU A 109 -0.52 7.42 4.59
CA LEU A 109 -0.63 7.02 3.19
C LEU A 109 0.77 6.73 2.66
N SER A 110 1.16 5.45 2.76
CA SER A 110 2.51 4.99 2.44
C SER A 110 2.59 4.41 1.04
N SER A 111 3.41 5.01 0.17
CA SER A 111 3.68 4.51 -1.20
C SER A 111 2.39 4.16 -1.95
N THR A 112 1.41 5.05 -1.95
CA THR A 112 0.06 4.83 -2.49
C THR A 112 -0.36 5.90 -3.50
N LEU A 113 -1.61 5.85 -3.97
CA LEU A 113 -2.11 6.65 -5.08
C LEU A 113 -3.56 7.10 -4.85
N SER A 114 -3.93 8.20 -5.51
CA SER A 114 -5.33 8.65 -5.60
C SER A 114 -5.99 8.30 -6.93
N SER A 115 -5.20 7.91 -7.96
CA SER A 115 -5.70 7.62 -9.31
C SER A 115 -4.91 6.50 -9.97
N SER A 116 -5.59 5.43 -10.40
CA SER A 116 -4.98 4.34 -11.18
C SER A 116 -4.46 4.81 -12.53
N LYS A 117 -5.12 5.80 -13.14
CA LYS A 117 -4.69 6.39 -14.40
C LYS A 117 -3.38 7.18 -14.24
N LEU A 118 -3.26 7.99 -13.17
CA LEU A 118 -2.02 8.71 -12.89
C LEU A 118 -0.89 7.73 -12.59
N TRP A 119 -1.15 6.71 -11.77
CA TRP A 119 -0.19 5.65 -11.48
C TRP A 119 0.33 4.99 -12.76
N ALA A 120 -0.54 4.46 -13.60
CA ALA A 120 -0.15 3.80 -14.86
C ALA A 120 0.66 4.73 -15.78
N SER A 121 0.27 6.01 -15.88
CA SER A 121 1.01 7.02 -16.65
C SER A 121 2.44 7.21 -16.14
N GLU A 122 2.61 7.28 -14.82
CA GLU A 122 3.93 7.45 -14.21
C GLU A 122 4.79 6.19 -14.32
N GLN A 123 4.19 4.99 -14.19
CA GLN A 123 4.91 3.73 -14.46
C GLN A 123 5.43 3.68 -15.90
N HIS A 124 4.59 4.00 -16.89
CA HIS A 124 5.01 4.05 -18.29
C HIS A 124 6.06 5.14 -18.56
N ARG A 125 6.02 6.24 -17.81
CA ARG A 125 7.10 7.25 -17.86
C ARG A 125 8.43 6.66 -17.36
N MET A 126 8.42 5.89 -16.25
CA MET A 126 9.63 5.25 -15.72
C MET A 126 10.16 4.15 -16.67
N ILE A 127 9.29 3.35 -17.28
CA ILE A 127 9.66 2.34 -18.27
C ILE A 127 10.49 2.96 -19.41
N LYS A 128 10.23 4.20 -19.81
CA LYS A 128 11.03 4.88 -20.87
C LYS A 128 12.50 5.11 -20.52
N PHE A 129 12.88 4.95 -19.27
CA PHE A 129 14.28 5.03 -18.81
C PHE A 129 14.95 3.66 -18.66
N MET A 130 14.24 2.57 -18.92
CA MET A 130 14.80 1.22 -18.99
C MET A 130 15.57 0.97 -20.30
N SER A 131 16.18 -0.19 -20.44
CA SER A 131 16.82 -0.58 -21.70
C SER A 131 15.80 -0.67 -22.84
N GLU A 132 16.26 -0.46 -24.09
CA GLU A 132 15.37 -0.59 -25.27
C GLU A 132 14.78 -1.99 -25.41
N GLU A 133 15.50 -3.02 -24.93
CA GLU A 133 15.04 -4.41 -24.92
C GLU A 133 13.86 -4.57 -23.93
N ASP A 134 14.00 -4.05 -22.71
CA ASP A 134 12.94 -4.12 -21.68
C ASP A 134 11.70 -3.33 -22.13
N GLN A 135 11.90 -2.10 -22.64
CA GLN A 135 10.80 -1.27 -23.15
C GLN A 135 10.01 -1.99 -24.25
N ARG A 136 10.70 -2.62 -25.19
CA ARG A 136 10.08 -3.38 -26.30
C ARG A 136 9.33 -4.60 -25.79
N SER A 137 9.93 -5.37 -24.86
CA SER A 137 9.32 -6.57 -24.29
C SER A 137 8.04 -6.26 -23.54
N ILE A 138 8.01 -5.16 -22.79
CA ILE A 138 6.80 -4.68 -22.08
C ILE A 138 5.74 -4.22 -23.10
N ALA A 139 6.12 -3.37 -24.06
CA ALA A 139 5.18 -2.85 -25.05
C ALA A 139 4.56 -3.97 -25.93
N GLU A 140 5.34 -5.00 -26.27
CA GLU A 140 4.82 -6.16 -27.03
C GLU A 140 3.85 -6.99 -26.21
N ALA A 141 4.12 -7.19 -24.91
CA ALA A 141 3.22 -7.92 -24.00
C ALA A 141 1.88 -7.18 -23.83
N GLU A 142 1.92 -5.88 -23.61
CA GLU A 142 0.72 -5.04 -23.50
C GLU A 142 -0.09 -5.03 -24.81
N ALA A 143 0.58 -4.88 -25.97
CA ALA A 143 -0.10 -4.85 -27.27
C ALA A 143 -0.81 -6.17 -27.63
N LYS A 144 -0.34 -7.30 -27.09
CA LYS A 144 -0.89 -8.64 -27.33
C LYS A 144 -1.82 -9.10 -26.21
N ASP A 145 -1.88 -8.35 -25.10
CA ASP A 145 -2.51 -8.79 -23.84
C ASP A 145 -1.97 -10.18 -23.40
N ASP A 146 -0.66 -10.40 -23.60
CA ASP A 146 0.02 -11.67 -23.29
C ASP A 146 1.32 -11.40 -22.51
N PHE A 147 1.25 -11.67 -21.24
CA PHE A 147 2.32 -11.45 -20.26
C PHE A 147 3.09 -12.74 -19.91
N SER A 148 3.02 -13.78 -20.76
CA SER A 148 3.60 -15.12 -20.48
C SER A 148 5.03 -15.30 -21.00
N SER A 149 5.55 -14.38 -21.82
CA SER A 149 6.87 -14.55 -22.45
C SER A 149 8.02 -14.36 -21.44
N GLU A 150 9.12 -15.12 -21.62
CA GLU A 150 10.34 -14.99 -20.81
C GLU A 150 10.96 -13.59 -20.90
N ALA A 151 10.94 -12.99 -22.09
CA ALA A 151 11.45 -11.64 -22.30
C ALA A 151 10.67 -10.60 -21.48
N TYR A 152 9.33 -10.72 -21.44
CA TYR A 152 8.49 -9.87 -20.60
C TYR A 152 8.77 -10.14 -19.11
N ALA A 153 8.83 -11.41 -18.68
CA ALA A 153 9.08 -11.73 -17.27
C ALA A 153 10.38 -11.10 -16.76
N LYS A 154 11.45 -11.16 -17.58
CA LYS A 154 12.74 -10.53 -17.28
C LYS A 154 12.63 -8.99 -17.22
N ALA A 155 11.97 -8.38 -18.17
CA ALA A 155 11.78 -6.92 -18.21
C ALA A 155 10.96 -6.43 -16.99
N ASN A 156 9.90 -7.17 -16.62
CA ASN A 156 9.11 -6.87 -15.45
C ASN A 156 9.91 -7.04 -14.14
N GLU A 157 10.73 -8.08 -14.03
CA GLU A 157 11.64 -8.27 -12.89
C GLU A 157 12.61 -7.08 -12.76
N HIS A 158 13.23 -6.64 -13.86
CA HIS A 158 14.09 -5.46 -13.85
C HIS A 158 13.34 -4.22 -13.36
N PHE A 159 12.12 -3.98 -13.84
CA PHE A 159 11.29 -2.86 -13.40
C PHE A 159 11.00 -2.93 -11.90
N MET A 160 10.62 -4.09 -11.39
CA MET A 160 10.33 -4.31 -9.98
C MET A 160 11.58 -4.13 -9.10
N LEU A 161 12.75 -4.56 -9.54
CA LEU A 161 14.02 -4.34 -8.83
C LEU A 161 14.42 -2.86 -8.77
N LEU A 162 14.08 -2.08 -9.79
CA LEU A 162 14.36 -0.65 -9.81
C LEU A 162 13.43 0.15 -8.89
N HIS A 163 12.16 -0.23 -8.77
CA HIS A 163 11.12 0.61 -8.22
C HIS A 163 10.31 0.01 -7.07
N CYS A 164 10.23 -1.33 -6.96
CA CYS A 164 9.43 -1.98 -5.92
C CYS A 164 10.26 -2.36 -4.69
N ALA A 165 11.16 -3.31 -4.85
CA ALA A 165 11.99 -3.81 -3.74
C ALA A 165 13.25 -4.47 -4.25
N GLY A 166 14.27 -4.57 -3.39
CA GLY A 166 15.46 -5.39 -3.66
C GLY A 166 15.17 -6.88 -3.56
N GLU A 167 16.13 -7.67 -4.01
CA GLU A 167 16.06 -9.12 -3.88
C GLU A 167 15.98 -9.56 -2.42
N VAL A 168 15.11 -10.53 -2.15
CA VAL A 168 15.07 -11.20 -0.86
C VAL A 168 16.18 -12.24 -0.81
N THR A 169 17.14 -12.04 0.08
CA THR A 169 18.30 -12.93 0.26
C THR A 169 18.17 -13.77 1.54
N LYS A 170 19.11 -14.69 1.75
CA LYS A 170 19.19 -15.47 3.01
C LYS A 170 19.36 -14.58 4.27
N ASP A 171 19.90 -13.37 4.09
CA ASP A 171 20.17 -12.42 5.17
C ASP A 171 19.02 -11.43 5.40
N SER A 172 18.00 -11.46 4.53
CA SER A 172 16.79 -10.66 4.70
C SER A 172 16.01 -11.08 5.96
N PRO A 173 15.24 -10.18 6.60
CA PRO A 173 14.36 -10.51 7.72
C PRO A 173 13.46 -11.74 7.44
N GLU A 174 13.21 -12.54 8.47
CA GLU A 174 12.46 -13.79 8.33
C GLU A 174 11.05 -13.58 7.74
N CYS A 175 10.35 -12.54 8.16
CA CYS A 175 9.03 -12.17 7.69
C CYS A 175 8.97 -11.89 6.18
N LEU A 176 10.07 -11.47 5.56
CA LEU A 176 10.18 -11.28 4.12
C LEU A 176 10.51 -12.59 3.39
N ARG A 177 11.25 -13.50 4.03
CA ARG A 177 11.68 -14.80 3.47
C ARG A 177 10.62 -15.90 3.62
N ARG A 178 9.77 -15.79 4.62
CA ARG A 178 8.75 -16.79 4.94
C ARG A 178 7.84 -17.01 3.73
N LYS A 179 7.59 -18.27 3.40
CA LYS A 179 6.61 -18.63 2.37
C LYS A 179 5.22 -18.16 2.80
N LYS A 180 4.57 -17.42 1.94
CA LYS A 180 3.24 -16.86 2.13
C LYS A 180 2.30 -17.28 1.01
N ARG A 181 1.01 -17.34 1.30
CA ARG A 181 -0.04 -17.63 0.31
C ARG A 181 -0.55 -16.32 -0.27
N ALA A 182 0.16 -15.82 -1.30
CA ALA A 182 -0.27 -14.62 -1.99
C ALA A 182 -1.58 -14.85 -2.74
N GLY A 183 -2.39 -13.80 -2.86
CA GLY A 183 -3.68 -13.79 -3.55
C GLY A 183 -3.53 -13.44 -5.02
N ALA A 184 -3.02 -14.34 -5.83
CA ALA A 184 -2.81 -14.09 -7.26
C ALA A 184 -4.12 -13.74 -7.99
N GLU A 185 -5.23 -14.42 -7.66
CA GLU A 185 -6.56 -14.12 -8.22
C GLU A 185 -7.05 -12.73 -7.79
N ALA A 186 -6.92 -12.40 -6.50
CA ALA A 186 -7.29 -11.09 -5.97
C ALA A 186 -6.49 -9.96 -6.63
N TYR A 187 -5.20 -10.19 -6.89
CA TYR A 187 -4.34 -9.24 -7.59
C TYR A 187 -4.79 -9.06 -9.05
N LEU A 188 -4.94 -10.18 -9.79
CA LEU A 188 -5.27 -10.15 -11.21
C LEU A 188 -6.63 -9.49 -11.47
N TYR A 189 -7.66 -9.88 -10.73
CA TYR A 189 -9.02 -9.34 -10.92
C TYR A 189 -9.23 -7.99 -10.24
N GLY A 190 -8.52 -7.72 -9.16
CA GLY A 190 -8.55 -6.42 -8.48
C GLY A 190 -7.77 -5.36 -9.24
N TRP A 191 -6.50 -5.62 -9.49
CA TRP A 191 -5.60 -4.68 -10.14
C TRP A 191 -5.36 -5.00 -11.61
N GLY A 192 -4.67 -6.08 -11.91
CA GLY A 192 -4.31 -6.46 -13.27
C GLY A 192 -3.07 -7.37 -13.30
N PRO A 193 -2.47 -7.58 -14.49
CA PRO A 193 -1.35 -8.51 -14.67
C PRO A 193 -0.03 -8.02 -14.07
N ASN A 194 0.13 -6.71 -13.85
CA ASN A 194 1.37 -6.08 -13.36
C ASN A 194 1.08 -4.67 -12.83
N GLU A 195 2.11 -3.97 -12.33
CA GLU A 195 1.98 -2.66 -11.70
C GLU A 195 1.56 -1.52 -12.65
N TYR A 196 1.82 -1.64 -13.94
CA TYR A 196 1.61 -0.57 -14.94
C TYR A 196 0.40 -0.78 -15.85
N THR A 197 -0.28 -1.93 -15.78
CA THR A 197 -1.43 -2.28 -16.62
C THR A 197 -2.68 -2.58 -15.77
N PRO A 198 -3.29 -1.57 -15.12
CA PRO A 198 -4.49 -1.77 -14.29
C PRO A 198 -5.69 -2.07 -15.18
N THR A 199 -6.12 -3.34 -15.20
CA THR A 199 -7.26 -3.82 -15.99
C THR A 199 -8.38 -4.41 -15.14
N GLY A 200 -8.12 -4.60 -13.85
CA GLY A 200 -9.07 -5.16 -12.89
C GLY A 200 -10.17 -4.18 -12.46
N THR A 201 -10.84 -4.50 -11.37
CA THR A 201 -11.96 -3.70 -10.82
C THR A 201 -11.50 -2.33 -10.32
N LEU A 202 -10.19 -2.16 -10.04
CA LEU A 202 -9.57 -0.90 -9.61
C LEU A 202 -9.10 -0.01 -10.78
N ARG A 203 -9.29 -0.41 -12.05
CA ARG A 203 -8.80 0.36 -13.21
C ARG A 203 -9.33 1.79 -13.27
N ASP A 204 -10.56 2.00 -12.83
CA ASP A 204 -11.24 3.30 -12.84
C ASP A 204 -11.20 4.00 -11.47
N TYR A 205 -10.37 3.49 -10.51
CA TYR A 205 -10.18 4.13 -9.22
C TYR A 205 -9.58 5.53 -9.41
N ASP A 206 -10.33 6.55 -9.02
CA ASP A 206 -9.88 7.94 -8.99
C ASP A 206 -10.61 8.71 -7.89
N TYR A 207 -9.86 9.09 -6.86
CA TYR A 207 -10.32 9.89 -5.73
C TYR A 207 -9.61 11.25 -5.70
N THR A 208 -8.89 11.63 -6.76
CA THR A 208 -8.06 12.83 -6.79
C THR A 208 -8.86 14.09 -6.50
N ASP A 209 -10.00 14.25 -7.14
CA ASP A 209 -10.88 15.43 -6.95
C ASP A 209 -11.63 15.42 -5.60
N ARG A 210 -11.60 14.27 -4.90
CA ARG A 210 -12.27 14.07 -3.62
C ARG A 210 -11.34 14.08 -2.42
N LEU A 211 -10.02 14.22 -2.62
CA LEU A 211 -9.03 14.23 -1.53
C LEU A 211 -9.32 15.34 -0.49
N GLY A 212 -9.90 16.47 -0.91
CA GLY A 212 -10.32 17.55 -0.02
C GLY A 212 -11.48 17.19 0.93
N GLU A 213 -12.16 16.05 0.73
CA GLU A 213 -13.18 15.54 1.66
C GLU A 213 -12.57 14.89 2.91
N ILE A 214 -11.26 14.55 2.88
CA ILE A 214 -10.56 13.93 4.01
C ILE A 214 -10.37 14.98 5.11
N GLN A 215 -11.00 14.74 6.27
CA GLN A 215 -11.05 15.68 7.38
C GLN A 215 -10.08 15.35 8.52
N VAL A 216 -9.28 14.29 8.40
CA VAL A 216 -8.30 13.90 9.40
C VAL A 216 -6.89 14.23 8.94
N PRO A 217 -5.94 14.49 9.88
CA PRO A 217 -4.56 14.71 9.52
C PRO A 217 -3.97 13.50 8.77
N CYS A 218 -3.23 13.74 7.69
CA CYS A 218 -2.62 12.70 6.88
C CYS A 218 -1.09 12.88 6.78
N LEU A 219 -0.36 11.77 6.92
CA LEU A 219 1.05 11.70 6.60
C LEU A 219 1.23 10.91 5.30
N VAL A 220 1.69 11.58 4.25
CA VAL A 220 2.10 10.93 3.00
C VAL A 220 3.56 10.50 3.14
N MET A 221 3.86 9.24 2.83
CA MET A 221 5.21 8.67 2.90
C MET A 221 5.53 7.97 1.57
N SER A 222 6.67 8.27 0.97
CA SER A 222 7.09 7.66 -0.29
C SER A 222 8.60 7.68 -0.48
N GLY A 223 9.14 6.82 -1.34
CA GLY A 223 10.54 6.83 -1.75
C GLY A 223 10.80 7.69 -2.98
N THR A 224 12.07 8.08 -3.20
CA THR A 224 12.45 8.80 -4.45
C THR A 224 12.48 7.88 -5.67
N ASN A 225 12.67 6.57 -5.49
CA ASN A 225 12.75 5.55 -6.54
C ASN A 225 11.52 4.63 -6.56
N ASP A 226 10.47 5.04 -5.88
CA ASP A 226 9.24 4.31 -5.61
C ASP A 226 8.37 4.15 -6.87
N LEU A 227 7.57 3.09 -6.93
CA LEU A 227 6.41 2.99 -7.84
C LEU A 227 5.45 4.17 -7.62
N CYS A 228 5.22 4.55 -6.34
CA CYS A 228 4.58 5.81 -5.99
C CYS A 228 5.56 6.97 -6.24
N THR A 229 5.68 7.40 -7.50
CA THR A 229 6.61 8.47 -7.85
C THR A 229 6.35 9.74 -7.02
N PRO A 230 7.35 10.63 -6.88
CA PRO A 230 7.13 11.92 -6.22
C PRO A 230 5.94 12.73 -6.77
N LEU A 231 5.58 12.56 -8.05
CA LEU A 231 4.39 13.20 -8.61
C LEU A 231 3.11 12.59 -8.06
N VAL A 232 3.03 11.27 -7.95
CA VAL A 232 1.88 10.55 -7.37
C VAL A 232 1.71 10.93 -5.90
N ALA A 233 2.79 10.90 -5.11
CA ALA A 233 2.77 11.29 -3.71
C ALA A 233 2.39 12.77 -3.52
N LYS A 234 2.93 13.65 -4.38
CA LYS A 234 2.61 15.09 -4.34
C LYS A 234 1.14 15.35 -4.63
N THR A 235 0.51 14.57 -5.50
CA THR A 235 -0.93 14.70 -5.78
C THR A 235 -1.76 14.44 -4.52
N LEU A 236 -1.40 13.45 -3.70
CA LEU A 236 -2.03 13.21 -2.40
C LEU A 236 -1.79 14.37 -1.44
N TYR A 237 -0.53 14.80 -1.31
CA TYR A 237 -0.14 15.90 -0.43
C TYR A 237 -0.84 17.21 -0.77
N ASP A 238 -0.92 17.57 -2.04
CA ASP A 238 -1.56 18.80 -2.50
C ASP A 238 -3.10 18.76 -2.35
N GLY A 239 -3.72 17.57 -2.48
CA GLY A 239 -5.17 17.39 -2.44
C GLY A 239 -5.75 17.31 -1.02
N ILE A 240 -4.97 16.90 -0.02
CA ILE A 240 -5.43 16.73 1.36
C ILE A 240 -5.06 17.96 2.18
N GLN A 241 -6.07 18.63 2.80
CA GLN A 241 -5.88 19.91 3.48
C GLN A 241 -4.89 19.86 4.66
N ASP A 242 -5.03 18.89 5.57
CA ASP A 242 -4.12 18.70 6.72
C ASP A 242 -3.20 17.54 6.42
N SER A 243 -2.16 17.79 5.61
CA SER A 243 -1.20 16.78 5.21
C SER A 243 0.24 17.21 5.46
N LYS A 244 1.08 16.22 5.75
CA LYS A 244 2.54 16.34 5.71
C LYS A 244 3.07 15.29 4.74
N TRP A 245 4.21 15.53 4.13
CA TRP A 245 4.88 14.57 3.26
C TRP A 245 6.31 14.32 3.70
N HIS A 246 6.66 13.05 3.91
CA HIS A 246 8.01 12.59 4.15
C HIS A 246 8.52 11.78 2.96
N LEU A 247 9.63 12.21 2.37
CA LEU A 247 10.23 11.59 1.20
C LEU A 247 11.53 10.87 1.59
N PHE A 248 11.53 9.53 1.51
CA PHE A 248 12.69 8.70 1.80
C PHE A 248 13.65 8.69 0.61
N VAL A 249 14.81 9.32 0.78
CA VAL A 249 15.80 9.47 -0.29
C VAL A 249 16.44 8.12 -0.59
N GLY A 250 16.38 7.67 -1.85
CA GLY A 250 16.93 6.38 -2.30
C GLY A 250 16.00 5.18 -2.11
N ALA A 251 14.95 5.30 -1.29
CA ALA A 251 14.03 4.20 -1.08
C ALA A 251 13.11 3.97 -2.29
N ARG A 252 12.70 2.71 -2.45
CA ARG A 252 11.71 2.23 -3.40
C ARG A 252 10.34 2.09 -2.72
N HIS A 253 9.50 1.20 -3.22
CA HIS A 253 8.10 1.02 -2.78
C HIS A 253 7.91 0.46 -1.35
N MET A 254 8.98 -0.01 -0.74
CA MET A 254 8.96 -0.57 0.61
C MET A 254 9.92 0.19 1.55
N PRO A 255 9.73 1.51 1.78
CA PRO A 255 10.64 2.29 2.62
C PRO A 255 10.72 1.76 4.05
N PHE A 256 9.66 1.16 4.58
CA PHE A 256 9.65 0.48 5.88
C PHE A 256 10.58 -0.75 5.95
N ALA A 257 10.93 -1.36 4.81
CA ALA A 257 11.90 -2.45 4.75
C ALA A 257 13.32 -1.95 4.47
N GLU A 258 13.47 -0.90 3.68
CA GLU A 258 14.76 -0.40 3.21
C GLU A 258 15.38 0.62 4.17
N GLN A 259 14.56 1.40 4.86
CA GLN A 259 14.97 2.45 5.82
C GLN A 259 14.11 2.36 7.09
N ASN A 260 14.06 1.16 7.69
CA ASN A 260 13.15 0.82 8.77
C ASN A 260 13.26 1.76 9.98
N ASP A 261 14.47 2.10 10.40
CA ASP A 261 14.69 2.96 11.58
C ASP A 261 14.11 4.36 11.36
N GLU A 262 14.35 4.96 10.20
CA GLU A 262 13.81 6.28 9.86
C GLU A 262 12.28 6.19 9.70
N TYR A 263 11.79 5.15 9.04
CA TYR A 263 10.35 4.95 8.82
C TYR A 263 9.59 4.84 10.15
N CYS A 264 10.05 3.99 11.06
CA CYS A 264 9.43 3.83 12.38
C CYS A 264 9.48 5.11 13.19
N LYS A 265 10.62 5.80 13.19
CA LYS A 265 10.76 7.09 13.89
C LYS A 265 9.77 8.13 13.38
N VAL A 266 9.65 8.31 12.07
CA VAL A 266 8.70 9.27 11.47
C VAL A 266 7.26 8.90 11.80
N LEU A 267 6.93 7.60 11.75
CA LEU A 267 5.62 7.08 12.09
C LEU A 267 5.26 7.33 13.56
N GLU A 268 6.17 7.03 14.49
CA GLU A 268 5.98 7.24 15.92
C GLU A 268 5.82 8.72 16.26
N GLU A 269 6.71 9.59 15.76
CA GLU A 269 6.64 11.05 15.95
C GLU A 269 5.31 11.63 15.43
N TRP A 270 4.82 11.13 14.27
CA TRP A 270 3.54 11.53 13.73
C TRP A 270 2.38 11.16 14.64
N MET A 271 2.32 9.92 15.09
CA MET A 271 1.23 9.46 15.95
C MET A 271 1.22 10.17 17.31
N GLU A 272 2.40 10.38 17.92
CA GLU A 272 2.52 11.15 19.17
C GLU A 272 2.01 12.60 19.01
N GLU A 273 2.32 13.26 17.89
CA GLU A 273 1.81 14.62 17.60
C GLU A 273 0.29 14.65 17.52
N LYS A 274 -0.36 13.54 17.11
CA LYS A 274 -1.81 13.47 16.89
C LYS A 274 -2.60 12.92 18.08
N GLU A 275 -1.94 12.36 19.10
CA GLU A 275 -2.64 11.90 20.32
C GLU A 275 -3.16 13.02 21.19
N GLY A 276 -2.48 14.14 21.23
CA GLY A 276 -2.83 15.30 22.09
C GLY A 276 -3.86 16.26 21.53
N LYS A 277 -4.49 15.93 20.39
CA LYS A 277 -5.46 16.82 19.73
C LYS A 277 -6.87 16.29 19.75
#